data_e17da167da346b5982f9ec3fbeb9915b
#
_entry.id   e17da167da346b5982f9ec3fbeb9915b
#
_cell.length_a   1.000
_cell.length_b   1.000
_cell.length_c   1.000
_cell.angle_alpha   90.00
_cell.angle_beta   90.00
_cell.angle_gamma   90.00
#
_symmetry.space_group_name_H-M   'P 1'
#
loop_
_entity.id
_entity.type
_entity.pdbx_description
1 polymer ?
#
loop_
_entity_poly.entity_id
_entity_poly.type
_entity_poly.pdbx_seq_one_letter_code
_entity_poly.pdbx_strand_id
1 'polypeptide(L)'
;MENYEFKQKIESLVSVFISEPQKPYTLSELIQLAAAHGAGLSHIVAAQAMAQEKFSYEILLDRVMESFRHNLGVCELGLTRGKSFLLGTVASDLAQANREGRALIEDDLINRAMTYTLATEVGNHEVGLNPCAGTGDSCPYTGLIRALMEHPYPEEKVALATALILKIGSIFRVGKQTTGCNMEGLGAGAAATAAVLTELRGGTPAQIGRAMVLALSPTIAVPCTPRVMVPGLCATHITGAILLGNQGANLALKTSLPVPVDVDVMIAMAARIHREAAPVISSINIRYLRPFFETNEEVEKLVSEPIRKKEEEEKAAVLREAREEIRSMVKQSAPLTQTLGEIVFGGSSMAVGSPTNMGRVAHKLAGGGIIRVKIELTYDLFSRRAINVPGILMGALYGSQTDDIESYRQVVGDVLRRGIPVELAPVAEPEVQRIWLETQEKKVMVDSRNRGGGRLAIVDALPSKEEAIAAAKELGIVVAV
;
A
#
# COMPACT_ATOMS: atom_id res chain seq x y z
N MET A 1 30.43 26.81 -5.74
CA MET A 1 30.25 27.01 -4.28
C MET A 1 29.34 25.96 -3.67
N GLU A 2 28.15 25.67 -4.19
CA GLU A 2 27.24 24.64 -3.63
C GLU A 2 27.91 23.26 -3.47
N ASN A 3 28.62 22.77 -4.48
CA ASN A 3 29.25 21.43 -4.43
C ASN A 3 30.31 21.30 -3.32
N TYR A 4 31.05 22.39 -3.03
CA TYR A 4 32.06 22.38 -1.97
C TYR A 4 31.42 22.32 -0.57
N GLU A 5 30.29 22.98 -0.39
CA GLU A 5 29.53 22.97 0.88
C GLU A 5 28.91 21.61 1.16
N PHE A 6 28.35 20.91 0.15
CA PHE A 6 27.81 19.57 0.30
C PHE A 6 28.90 18.59 0.71
N LYS A 7 30.03 18.57 0.00
CA LYS A 7 31.16 17.70 0.33
C LYS A 7 31.63 17.89 1.77
N GLN A 8 31.91 19.12 2.18
CA GLN A 8 32.35 19.39 3.56
C GLN A 8 31.34 18.96 4.60
N LYS A 9 30.05 19.17 4.33
CA LYS A 9 28.98 18.72 5.22
C LYS A 9 28.95 17.20 5.37
N ILE A 10 29.03 16.45 4.26
CA ILE A 10 29.03 14.98 4.27
C ILE A 10 30.28 14.45 4.97
N GLU A 11 31.47 14.98 4.66
CA GLU A 11 32.71 14.59 5.32
C GLU A 11 32.68 14.84 6.84
N SER A 12 32.05 15.91 7.30
CA SER A 12 31.85 16.16 8.74
C SER A 12 30.95 15.13 9.41
N LEU A 13 29.94 14.62 8.68
CA LEU A 13 29.00 13.59 9.16
C LEU A 13 29.62 12.20 9.25
N VAL A 14 30.72 11.93 8.58
CA VAL A 14 31.44 10.64 8.67
C VAL A 14 31.82 10.32 10.12
N SER A 15 32.18 11.35 10.91
CA SER A 15 32.52 11.20 12.33
C SER A 15 31.43 10.54 13.16
N VAL A 16 30.16 10.68 12.80
CA VAL A 16 29.01 10.07 13.46
C VAL A 16 29.07 8.53 13.41
N PHE A 17 29.69 7.98 12.36
CA PHE A 17 29.72 6.55 12.08
C PHE A 17 31.08 5.89 12.38
N ILE A 18 32.13 6.66 12.67
CA ILE A 18 33.49 6.14 12.86
C ILE A 18 33.58 5.14 14.03
N SER A 19 32.87 5.40 15.13
CA SER A 19 32.90 4.51 16.30
C SER A 19 32.24 3.16 16.08
N GLU A 20 31.18 3.12 15.25
CA GLU A 20 30.40 1.93 14.96
C GLU A 20 30.05 1.82 13.45
N PRO A 21 31.07 1.71 12.55
CA PRO A 21 30.79 1.79 11.12
C PRO A 21 29.94 0.63 10.59
N GLN A 22 29.95 -0.51 11.25
CA GLN A 22 29.19 -1.72 10.87
C GLN A 22 27.82 -1.82 11.60
N LYS A 23 27.44 -0.84 12.41
CA LYS A 23 26.14 -0.85 13.08
C LYS A 23 25.01 -0.89 12.03
N PRO A 24 24.03 -1.81 12.16
CA PRO A 24 22.92 -1.95 11.22
C PRO A 24 21.85 -0.88 11.48
N TYR A 25 22.12 0.35 11.06
CA TYR A 25 21.15 1.43 11.19
C TYR A 25 19.90 1.17 10.35
N THR A 26 18.73 1.33 10.98
CA THR A 26 17.43 1.28 10.30
C THR A 26 17.17 2.58 9.52
N LEU A 27 16.15 2.58 8.66
CA LEU A 27 15.79 3.83 7.95
C LEU A 27 15.29 4.92 8.89
N SER A 28 14.53 4.58 9.93
CA SER A 28 14.08 5.55 10.92
C SER A 28 15.24 6.14 11.72
N GLU A 29 16.22 5.34 12.09
CA GLU A 29 17.44 5.86 12.75
C GLU A 29 18.22 6.81 11.82
N LEU A 30 18.37 6.49 10.53
CA LEU A 30 19.04 7.38 9.57
C LEU A 30 18.25 8.67 9.35
N ILE A 31 16.92 8.61 9.31
CA ILE A 31 16.05 9.79 9.22
C ILE A 31 16.21 10.67 10.48
N GLN A 32 16.26 10.08 11.66
CA GLN A 32 16.49 10.79 12.91
C GLN A 32 17.87 11.47 12.94
N LEU A 33 18.91 10.77 12.48
CA LEU A 33 20.25 11.37 12.34
C LEU A 33 20.25 12.52 11.35
N ALA A 34 19.58 12.38 10.21
CA ALA A 34 19.44 13.45 9.22
C ALA A 34 18.78 14.70 9.85
N ALA A 35 17.70 14.49 10.61
CA ALA A 35 17.01 15.58 11.30
C ALA A 35 17.89 16.22 12.38
N ALA A 36 18.58 15.42 13.20
CA ALA A 36 19.45 15.90 14.28
C ALA A 36 20.62 16.74 13.77
N HIS A 37 21.16 16.41 12.62
CA HIS A 37 22.28 17.12 12.00
C HIS A 37 21.86 18.18 10.96
N GLY A 38 20.57 18.40 10.76
CA GLY A 38 20.06 19.33 9.74
C GLY A 38 20.59 18.99 8.34
N ALA A 39 20.66 17.69 8.01
CA ALA A 39 21.21 17.17 6.77
C ALA A 39 20.13 16.49 5.92
N GLY A 40 20.37 16.32 4.62
CA GLY A 40 19.56 15.43 3.79
C GLY A 40 19.77 13.97 4.17
N LEU A 41 18.77 13.13 3.92
CA LEU A 41 18.91 11.69 4.18
C LEU A 41 19.99 11.07 3.29
N SER A 42 20.10 11.51 2.04
CA SER A 42 21.17 11.07 1.13
C SER A 42 22.57 11.41 1.65
N HIS A 43 22.73 12.55 2.33
CA HIS A 43 24.01 12.93 2.95
C HIS A 43 24.40 12.00 4.09
N ILE A 44 23.44 11.62 4.94
CA ILE A 44 23.65 10.66 6.03
C ILE A 44 24.01 9.27 5.47
N VAL A 45 23.30 8.84 4.43
CA VAL A 45 23.57 7.56 3.74
C VAL A 45 24.98 7.57 3.12
N ALA A 46 25.36 8.65 2.47
CA ALA A 46 26.71 8.78 1.90
C ALA A 46 27.79 8.76 2.99
N ALA A 47 27.60 9.53 4.08
CA ALA A 47 28.54 9.54 5.21
C ALA A 47 28.68 8.15 5.87
N GLN A 48 27.57 7.44 6.05
CA GLN A 48 27.59 6.06 6.53
C GLN A 48 28.39 5.13 5.62
N ALA A 49 28.14 5.20 4.31
CA ALA A 49 28.84 4.37 3.33
C ALA A 49 30.36 4.69 3.29
N MET A 50 30.73 5.99 3.35
CA MET A 50 32.15 6.40 3.46
C MET A 50 32.83 5.80 4.69
N ALA A 51 32.15 5.80 5.85
CA ALA A 51 32.69 5.21 7.07
C ALA A 51 32.83 3.69 6.98
N GLN A 52 31.82 3.01 6.39
CA GLN A 52 31.79 1.55 6.27
C GLN A 52 32.83 1.01 5.28
N GLU A 53 32.94 1.66 4.11
CA GLU A 53 33.77 1.18 2.99
C GLU A 53 35.13 1.87 2.92
N LYS A 54 35.37 2.89 3.77
CA LYS A 54 36.59 3.70 3.82
C LYS A 54 36.91 4.39 2.49
N PHE A 55 35.88 4.83 1.78
CA PHE A 55 36.01 5.60 0.56
C PHE A 55 36.10 7.10 0.84
N SER A 56 36.82 7.83 -0.05
CA SER A 56 36.64 9.27 -0.14
C SER A 56 35.29 9.60 -0.75
N TYR A 57 34.86 10.83 -0.62
CA TYR A 57 33.59 11.31 -1.17
C TYR A 57 33.50 11.05 -2.68
N GLU A 58 34.52 11.42 -3.43
CA GLU A 58 34.57 11.25 -4.89
C GLU A 58 34.51 9.77 -5.29
N ILE A 59 35.31 8.94 -4.62
CA ILE A 59 35.29 7.48 -4.88
C ILE A 59 33.92 6.90 -4.61
N LEU A 60 33.23 7.33 -3.54
CA LEU A 60 31.89 6.85 -3.24
C LEU A 60 30.92 7.19 -4.37
N LEU A 61 30.88 8.47 -4.80
CA LEU A 61 29.96 8.91 -5.87
C LEU A 61 30.23 8.16 -7.19
N ASP A 62 31.49 7.99 -7.56
CA ASP A 62 31.87 7.23 -8.75
C ASP A 62 31.42 5.77 -8.65
N ARG A 63 31.61 5.12 -7.51
CA ARG A 63 31.22 3.71 -7.29
C ARG A 63 29.70 3.55 -7.31
N VAL A 64 28.98 4.48 -6.73
CA VAL A 64 27.50 4.49 -6.75
C VAL A 64 26.98 4.56 -8.19
N MET A 65 27.48 5.45 -9.02
CA MET A 65 27.08 5.57 -10.42
C MET A 65 27.54 4.39 -11.27
N GLU A 66 28.76 3.90 -11.03
CA GLU A 66 29.30 2.72 -11.69
C GLU A 66 28.41 1.47 -11.50
N SER A 67 27.79 1.33 -10.33
CA SER A 67 26.90 0.19 -10.03
C SER A 67 25.69 0.10 -10.98
N PHE A 68 25.29 1.21 -11.62
CA PHE A 68 24.20 1.26 -12.59
C PHE A 68 24.65 1.34 -14.05
N ARG A 69 25.93 1.37 -14.35
CA ARG A 69 26.43 1.56 -15.72
C ARG A 69 25.87 0.50 -16.69
N HIS A 70 25.90 -0.78 -16.32
CA HIS A 70 25.34 -1.84 -17.14
C HIS A 70 23.85 -1.65 -17.35
N ASN A 71 23.09 -1.38 -16.28
CA ASN A 71 21.64 -1.25 -16.32
C ASN A 71 21.19 -0.03 -17.15
N LEU A 72 21.95 1.06 -17.14
CA LEU A 72 21.72 2.21 -18.02
C LEU A 72 21.89 1.84 -19.51
N GLY A 73 22.89 1.02 -19.81
CA GLY A 73 23.05 0.44 -21.17
C GLY A 73 21.91 -0.49 -21.56
N VAL A 74 21.40 -1.28 -20.63
CA VAL A 74 20.21 -2.14 -20.83
C VAL A 74 18.96 -1.30 -21.10
N CYS A 75 18.78 -0.20 -20.41
CA CYS A 75 17.71 0.77 -20.66
C CYS A 75 17.78 1.32 -22.10
N GLU A 76 18.95 1.73 -22.56
CA GLU A 76 19.15 2.24 -23.92
C GLU A 76 18.84 1.18 -24.99
N LEU A 77 19.24 -0.08 -24.72
CA LEU A 77 18.91 -1.21 -25.61
C LEU A 77 17.39 -1.38 -25.69
N GLY A 78 16.66 -1.36 -24.58
CA GLY A 78 15.21 -1.50 -24.53
C GLY A 78 14.48 -0.38 -25.27
N LEU A 79 15.00 0.87 -25.24
CA LEU A 79 14.44 2.00 -25.97
C LEU A 79 14.59 1.89 -27.48
N THR A 80 15.72 1.36 -27.95
CA THR A 80 16.12 1.46 -29.36
C THR A 80 15.76 0.22 -30.17
N ARG A 81 15.91 -0.97 -29.61
CA ARG A 81 15.74 -2.23 -30.35
C ARG A 81 15.22 -3.39 -29.53
N GLY A 82 14.97 -3.17 -28.24
CA GLY A 82 14.54 -4.25 -27.36
C GLY A 82 13.13 -4.74 -27.67
N LYS A 83 12.95 -6.05 -27.61
CA LYS A 83 11.66 -6.73 -27.75
C LYS A 83 11.55 -7.82 -26.69
N SER A 84 10.55 -7.73 -25.87
CA SER A 84 10.26 -8.71 -24.84
C SER A 84 9.19 -9.69 -25.29
N PHE A 85 9.35 -10.97 -24.97
CA PHE A 85 8.30 -11.98 -25.17
C PHE A 85 7.02 -11.61 -24.39
N LEU A 86 7.15 -11.04 -23.19
CA LEU A 86 6.02 -10.69 -22.33
C LEU A 86 5.48 -9.29 -22.54
N LEU A 87 6.32 -8.34 -22.95
CA LEU A 87 5.99 -6.91 -23.04
C LEU A 87 6.00 -6.37 -24.46
N GLY A 88 6.33 -7.22 -25.45
CA GLY A 88 6.42 -6.78 -26.83
C GLY A 88 7.42 -5.65 -27.03
N THR A 89 7.02 -4.61 -27.72
CA THR A 89 7.78 -3.40 -28.07
C THR A 89 7.38 -2.18 -27.22
N VAL A 90 6.77 -2.37 -26.05
CA VAL A 90 6.17 -1.30 -25.25
C VAL A 90 7.10 -0.12 -25.00
N ALA A 91 8.39 -0.35 -24.83
CA ALA A 91 9.36 0.72 -24.55
C ALA A 91 9.60 1.61 -25.77
N SER A 92 9.80 1.03 -26.95
CA SER A 92 9.96 1.78 -28.21
C SER A 92 8.66 2.47 -28.61
N ASP A 93 7.50 1.84 -28.37
CA ASP A 93 6.19 2.43 -28.65
C ASP A 93 5.95 3.68 -27.79
N LEU A 94 6.30 3.62 -26.50
CA LEU A 94 6.23 4.79 -25.62
C LEU A 94 7.24 5.87 -25.97
N ALA A 95 8.47 5.49 -26.31
CA ALA A 95 9.46 6.45 -26.77
C ALA A 95 9.01 7.19 -28.03
N GLN A 96 8.34 6.49 -28.95
CA GLN A 96 7.73 7.11 -30.11
C GLN A 96 6.55 8.01 -29.74
N ALA A 97 5.62 7.52 -28.91
CA ALA A 97 4.48 8.29 -28.43
C ALA A 97 4.90 9.60 -27.76
N ASN A 98 5.96 9.55 -26.93
CA ASN A 98 6.52 10.74 -26.28
C ASN A 98 7.05 11.76 -27.30
N ARG A 99 7.75 11.30 -28.37
CA ARG A 99 8.20 12.20 -29.45
C ARG A 99 7.05 12.85 -30.21
N GLU A 100 5.91 12.19 -30.26
CA GLU A 100 4.68 12.69 -30.89
C GLU A 100 3.80 13.53 -29.92
N GLY A 101 4.30 13.82 -28.73
CA GLY A 101 3.56 14.57 -27.71
C GLY A 101 2.42 13.78 -27.02
N ARG A 102 2.41 12.46 -27.14
CA ARG A 102 1.43 11.57 -26.50
C ARG A 102 2.05 10.87 -25.28
N ALA A 103 2.33 11.65 -24.24
CA ALA A 103 2.88 11.15 -22.99
C ALA A 103 1.88 10.28 -22.21
N LEU A 104 2.38 9.36 -21.38
CA LEU A 104 1.53 8.62 -20.44
C LEU A 104 0.96 9.53 -19.35
N ILE A 105 1.74 10.50 -18.90
CA ILE A 105 1.35 11.52 -17.94
C ILE A 105 2.04 12.85 -18.28
N GLU A 106 1.46 13.96 -17.83
CA GLU A 106 1.93 15.31 -18.17
C GLU A 106 3.25 15.70 -17.48
N ASP A 107 3.55 15.15 -16.30
CA ASP A 107 4.82 15.41 -15.59
C ASP A 107 6.00 14.76 -16.35
N ASP A 108 6.86 15.59 -16.95
CA ASP A 108 7.95 15.14 -17.84
C ASP A 108 8.94 14.21 -17.11
N LEU A 109 9.34 14.55 -15.87
CA LEU A 109 10.27 13.71 -15.11
C LEU A 109 9.67 12.32 -14.83
N ILE A 110 8.42 12.28 -14.38
CA ILE A 110 7.75 11.03 -14.04
C ILE A 110 7.46 10.22 -15.30
N ASN A 111 7.01 10.87 -16.37
CA ASN A 111 6.79 10.23 -17.67
C ASN A 111 8.06 9.58 -18.21
N ARG A 112 9.19 10.26 -18.15
CA ARG A 112 10.51 9.72 -18.53
C ARG A 112 10.90 8.54 -17.62
N ALA A 113 10.77 8.70 -16.29
CA ALA A 113 11.11 7.64 -15.35
C ALA A 113 10.30 6.37 -15.61
N MET A 114 9.01 6.48 -15.91
CA MET A 114 8.16 5.34 -16.29
C MET A 114 8.58 4.70 -17.61
N THR A 115 8.82 5.52 -18.64
CA THR A 115 9.26 5.04 -19.96
C THR A 115 10.60 4.29 -19.84
N TYR A 116 11.56 4.85 -19.10
CA TYR A 116 12.87 4.24 -18.88
C TYR A 116 12.81 2.99 -17.98
N THR A 117 11.88 2.95 -17.05
CA THR A 117 11.61 1.74 -16.27
C THR A 117 11.17 0.58 -17.17
N LEU A 118 10.23 0.84 -18.08
CA LEU A 118 9.79 -0.16 -19.07
C LEU A 118 10.88 -0.53 -20.06
N ALA A 119 11.66 0.45 -20.51
CA ALA A 119 12.81 0.18 -21.37
C ALA A 119 13.85 -0.71 -20.70
N THR A 120 14.12 -0.46 -19.42
CA THR A 120 15.02 -1.30 -18.63
C THR A 120 14.49 -2.73 -18.51
N GLU A 121 13.17 -2.92 -18.30
CA GLU A 121 12.58 -4.25 -18.22
C GLU A 121 12.58 -4.98 -19.55
N VAL A 122 12.28 -4.30 -20.65
CA VAL A 122 12.37 -4.89 -22.00
C VAL A 122 13.81 -5.34 -22.29
N GLY A 123 14.79 -4.48 -22.00
CA GLY A 123 16.20 -4.82 -22.15
C GLY A 123 16.66 -5.93 -21.20
N ASN A 124 16.12 -5.97 -19.98
CA ASN A 124 16.35 -7.04 -19.00
C ASN A 124 15.95 -8.41 -19.56
N HIS A 125 14.84 -8.49 -20.29
CA HIS A 125 14.39 -9.72 -20.92
C HIS A 125 15.29 -10.17 -22.07
N GLU A 126 16.12 -9.30 -22.62
CA GLU A 126 17.05 -9.65 -23.70
C GLU A 126 18.47 -9.96 -23.22
N VAL A 127 19.02 -9.12 -22.32
CA VAL A 127 20.45 -9.24 -21.94
C VAL A 127 20.67 -9.35 -20.44
N GLY A 128 19.63 -9.23 -19.62
CA GLY A 128 19.70 -9.28 -18.18
C GLY A 128 20.22 -7.99 -17.52
N LEU A 129 19.77 -7.75 -16.30
CA LEU A 129 20.27 -6.67 -15.45
C LEU A 129 21.40 -7.17 -14.57
N ASN A 130 22.30 -6.25 -14.22
CA ASN A 130 23.20 -6.44 -13.12
C ASN A 130 22.44 -6.10 -11.81
N PRO A 131 22.21 -7.06 -10.92
CA PRO A 131 21.56 -6.77 -9.65
C PRO A 131 22.50 -5.91 -8.81
N CYS A 132 22.20 -4.61 -8.72
CA CYS A 132 22.97 -3.69 -7.91
C CYS A 132 22.67 -3.87 -6.43
N ALA A 133 23.70 -3.74 -5.60
CA ALA A 133 23.68 -3.66 -4.13
C ALA A 133 22.53 -4.39 -3.41
N GLY A 134 22.19 -5.59 -3.90
CA GLY A 134 21.13 -6.37 -3.28
C GLY A 134 19.74 -6.15 -3.84
N THR A 135 19.54 -5.34 -4.86
CA THR A 135 18.25 -5.25 -5.55
C THR A 135 18.17 -6.28 -6.65
N GLY A 136 17.20 -7.21 -6.61
CA GLY A 136 16.97 -8.17 -7.68
C GLY A 136 16.26 -7.56 -8.88
N ASP A 137 15.48 -6.51 -8.63
CA ASP A 137 14.58 -5.87 -9.57
C ASP A 137 14.89 -4.38 -9.64
N SER A 138 15.90 -4.02 -10.43
CA SER A 138 16.42 -2.66 -10.48
C SER A 138 15.82 -1.79 -11.59
N CYS A 139 14.77 -2.27 -12.30
CA CYS A 139 14.14 -1.52 -13.38
C CYS A 139 13.61 -0.15 -12.94
N PRO A 140 12.81 0.00 -11.85
CA PRO A 140 12.33 1.30 -11.42
C PRO A 140 13.47 2.22 -10.96
N TYR A 141 14.50 1.66 -10.33
CA TYR A 141 15.67 2.46 -9.90
C TYR A 141 16.44 2.98 -11.11
N THR A 142 16.72 2.11 -12.09
CA THR A 142 17.43 2.50 -13.32
C THR A 142 16.62 3.54 -14.11
N GLY A 143 15.31 3.34 -14.25
CA GLY A 143 14.43 4.30 -14.91
C GLY A 143 14.41 5.67 -14.26
N LEU A 144 14.34 5.70 -12.92
CA LEU A 144 14.38 6.95 -12.17
C LEU A 144 15.75 7.64 -12.29
N ILE A 145 16.85 6.91 -12.12
CA ILE A 145 18.21 7.45 -12.25
C ILE A 145 18.43 8.04 -13.65
N ARG A 146 18.04 7.30 -14.70
CA ARG A 146 18.15 7.80 -16.08
C ARG A 146 17.37 9.10 -16.28
N ALA A 147 16.15 9.17 -15.79
CA ALA A 147 15.33 10.37 -15.88
C ALA A 147 15.94 11.55 -15.09
N LEU A 148 16.53 11.31 -13.92
CA LEU A 148 17.22 12.34 -13.14
C LEU A 148 18.49 12.82 -13.83
N MET A 149 19.24 11.96 -14.52
CA MET A 149 20.43 12.36 -15.29
C MET A 149 20.10 13.30 -16.47
N GLU A 150 18.91 13.19 -17.02
CA GLU A 150 18.43 14.05 -18.12
C GLU A 150 17.71 15.31 -17.63
N HIS A 151 17.36 15.37 -16.34
CA HIS A 151 16.76 16.52 -15.71
C HIS A 151 17.89 17.50 -15.26
N PRO A 152 17.64 18.81 -15.15
CA PRO A 152 18.68 19.81 -14.79
C PRO A 152 19.13 19.73 -13.32
N TYR A 153 19.39 18.50 -12.83
CA TYR A 153 20.06 18.28 -11.54
C TYR A 153 21.58 18.16 -11.74
N PRO A 154 22.40 18.72 -10.84
CA PRO A 154 23.84 18.48 -10.83
C PRO A 154 24.15 16.99 -10.69
N GLU A 155 25.19 16.50 -11.37
CA GLU A 155 25.63 15.08 -11.31
C GLU A 155 25.81 14.57 -9.87
N GLU A 156 26.37 15.40 -9.00
CA GLU A 156 26.53 15.11 -7.58
C GLU A 156 25.19 14.82 -6.88
N LYS A 157 24.15 15.62 -7.15
CA LYS A 157 22.80 15.39 -6.61
C LYS A 157 22.20 14.09 -7.12
N VAL A 158 22.44 13.75 -8.39
CA VAL A 158 22.00 12.48 -8.97
C VAL A 158 22.72 11.30 -8.31
N ALA A 159 24.03 11.40 -8.08
CA ALA A 159 24.79 10.36 -7.41
C ALA A 159 24.36 10.16 -5.95
N LEU A 160 24.10 11.24 -5.20
CA LEU A 160 23.56 11.16 -3.84
C LEU A 160 22.15 10.57 -3.80
N ALA A 161 21.28 10.96 -4.73
CA ALA A 161 19.95 10.33 -4.90
C ALA A 161 20.09 8.83 -5.20
N THR A 162 21.06 8.45 -6.03
CA THR A 162 21.35 7.06 -6.36
C THR A 162 21.85 6.28 -5.13
N ALA A 163 22.70 6.88 -4.29
CA ALA A 163 23.12 6.28 -3.02
C ALA A 163 21.91 6.01 -2.09
N LEU A 164 20.98 6.94 -2.01
CA LEU A 164 19.74 6.77 -1.25
C LEU A 164 18.87 5.65 -1.81
N ILE A 165 18.71 5.56 -3.13
CA ILE A 165 18.03 4.44 -3.81
C ILE A 165 18.66 3.11 -3.43
N LEU A 166 19.99 2.99 -3.52
CA LEU A 166 20.73 1.78 -3.18
C LEU A 166 20.51 1.36 -1.72
N LYS A 167 20.57 2.32 -0.81
CA LYS A 167 20.35 2.05 0.63
C LYS A 167 18.96 1.50 0.89
N ILE A 168 17.93 2.13 0.36
CA ILE A 168 16.54 1.69 0.52
C ILE A 168 16.36 0.31 -0.12
N GLY A 169 16.78 0.14 -1.37
CA GLY A 169 16.67 -1.12 -2.10
C GLY A 169 17.35 -2.28 -1.38
N SER A 170 18.54 -2.07 -0.80
CA SER A 170 19.29 -3.10 -0.08
C SER A 170 18.54 -3.61 1.16
N ILE A 171 17.86 -2.74 1.90
CA ILE A 171 17.07 -3.11 3.09
C ILE A 171 15.89 -4.00 2.68
N PHE A 172 15.17 -3.63 1.64
CA PHE A 172 14.04 -4.42 1.13
C PHE A 172 14.49 -5.79 0.60
N ARG A 173 15.64 -5.85 -0.07
CA ARG A 173 16.20 -7.10 -0.59
C ARG A 173 16.45 -8.13 0.50
N VAL A 174 17.06 -7.72 1.60
CA VAL A 174 17.34 -8.64 2.73
C VAL A 174 16.05 -9.15 3.36
N GLY A 175 15.00 -8.33 3.41
CA GLY A 175 13.67 -8.72 3.89
C GLY A 175 12.93 -9.70 2.97
N LYS A 176 13.34 -9.83 1.71
CA LYS A 176 12.68 -10.69 0.73
C LYS A 176 13.05 -12.15 0.93
N GLN A 177 12.04 -12.96 1.18
CA GLN A 177 12.16 -14.43 1.25
C GLN A 177 11.29 -15.13 0.20
N THR A 178 10.58 -14.39 -0.64
CA THR A 178 9.69 -14.91 -1.67
C THR A 178 10.17 -14.50 -3.06
N THR A 179 9.79 -15.27 -4.07
CA THR A 179 10.02 -14.90 -5.47
C THR A 179 8.88 -13.99 -5.94
N GLY A 180 9.19 -12.84 -6.52
CA GLY A 180 8.20 -11.94 -7.10
C GLY A 180 8.60 -10.48 -7.00
N CYS A 181 8.10 -9.65 -7.92
CA CYS A 181 8.47 -8.24 -8.08
C CYS A 181 7.78 -7.29 -7.08
N ASN A 182 6.76 -7.76 -6.35
CA ASN A 182 5.88 -6.86 -5.61
C ASN A 182 6.57 -6.14 -4.44
N MET A 183 7.44 -6.82 -3.70
CA MET A 183 8.15 -6.17 -2.62
C MET A 183 9.36 -5.37 -3.12
N GLU A 184 10.11 -5.88 -4.08
CA GLU A 184 11.31 -5.20 -4.60
C GLU A 184 10.98 -4.16 -5.67
N GLY A 185 10.23 -4.54 -6.71
CA GLY A 185 9.90 -3.66 -7.83
C GLY A 185 8.88 -2.59 -7.44
N LEU A 186 7.72 -3.01 -6.90
CA LEU A 186 6.66 -2.08 -6.54
C LEU A 186 6.92 -1.40 -5.19
N GLY A 187 7.12 -2.17 -4.11
CA GLY A 187 7.21 -1.62 -2.74
C GLY A 187 8.48 -0.79 -2.54
N ALA A 188 9.65 -1.41 -2.75
CA ALA A 188 10.94 -0.73 -2.57
C ALA A 188 11.15 0.38 -3.61
N GLY A 189 10.72 0.14 -4.87
CA GLY A 189 10.75 1.16 -5.91
C GLY A 189 9.91 2.39 -5.56
N ALA A 190 8.70 2.19 -5.02
CA ALA A 190 7.84 3.28 -4.56
C ALA A 190 8.45 4.04 -3.38
N ALA A 191 8.99 3.32 -2.39
CA ALA A 191 9.65 3.94 -1.23
C ALA A 191 10.89 4.74 -1.65
N ALA A 192 11.75 4.18 -2.49
CA ALA A 192 12.95 4.86 -3.00
C ALA A 192 12.59 6.10 -3.84
N THR A 193 11.62 5.98 -4.74
CA THR A 193 11.13 7.12 -5.53
C THR A 193 10.56 8.21 -4.63
N ALA A 194 9.75 7.85 -3.63
CA ALA A 194 9.18 8.80 -2.68
C ALA A 194 10.25 9.53 -1.90
N ALA A 195 11.26 8.82 -1.38
CA ALA A 195 12.36 9.40 -0.62
C ALA A 195 13.16 10.40 -1.46
N VAL A 196 13.59 9.97 -2.65
CA VAL A 196 14.39 10.79 -3.57
C VAL A 196 13.63 12.03 -4.02
N LEU A 197 12.40 11.89 -4.50
CA LEU A 197 11.62 13.01 -4.97
C LEU A 197 11.27 13.99 -3.85
N THR A 198 11.03 13.51 -2.63
CA THR A 198 10.80 14.36 -1.47
C THR A 198 12.04 15.18 -1.14
N GLU A 199 13.22 14.55 -1.09
CA GLU A 199 14.47 15.23 -0.79
C GLU A 199 14.86 16.24 -1.89
N LEU A 200 14.80 15.84 -3.16
CA LEU A 200 15.12 16.72 -4.29
C LEU A 200 14.19 17.95 -4.39
N ARG A 201 12.96 17.81 -3.90
CA ARG A 201 11.96 18.91 -3.81
C ARG A 201 12.08 19.72 -2.51
N GLY A 202 13.16 19.55 -1.73
CA GLY A 202 13.44 20.32 -0.52
C GLY A 202 12.69 19.88 0.73
N GLY A 203 12.16 18.64 0.76
CA GLY A 203 11.47 18.09 1.92
C GLY A 203 12.42 17.80 3.08
N THR A 204 11.89 17.90 4.30
CA THR A 204 12.60 17.55 5.54
C THR A 204 12.75 16.04 5.69
N PRO A 205 13.70 15.55 6.51
CA PRO A 205 13.83 14.13 6.83
C PRO A 205 12.53 13.48 7.33
N ALA A 206 11.75 14.19 8.15
CA ALA A 206 10.45 13.72 8.61
C ALA A 206 9.43 13.57 7.45
N GLN A 207 9.45 14.49 6.49
CA GLN A 207 8.61 14.38 5.28
C GLN A 207 9.05 13.22 4.38
N ILE A 208 10.35 12.93 4.31
CA ILE A 208 10.88 11.76 3.58
C ILE A 208 10.32 10.46 4.19
N GLY A 209 10.40 10.29 5.51
CA GLY A 209 9.82 9.12 6.19
C GLY A 209 8.32 8.99 5.93
N ARG A 210 7.57 10.09 6.05
CA ARG A 210 6.13 10.14 5.77
C ARG A 210 5.81 9.78 4.31
N ALA A 211 6.59 10.28 3.36
CA ALA A 211 6.42 9.99 1.94
C ALA A 211 6.61 8.50 1.64
N MET A 212 7.63 7.88 2.25
CA MET A 212 7.89 6.44 2.10
C MET A 212 6.73 5.60 2.64
N VAL A 213 6.19 5.93 3.82
CA VAL A 213 5.02 5.25 4.39
C VAL A 213 3.81 5.36 3.47
N LEU A 214 3.53 6.55 2.95
CA LEU A 214 2.43 6.79 2.03
C LEU A 214 2.58 6.01 0.72
N ALA A 215 3.79 5.96 0.17
CA ALA A 215 4.08 5.22 -1.05
C ALA A 215 4.00 3.69 -0.85
N LEU A 216 4.37 3.19 0.33
CA LEU A 216 4.30 1.77 0.67
C LEU A 216 2.88 1.29 0.96
N SER A 217 2.01 2.14 1.51
CA SER A 217 0.67 1.76 1.97
C SER A 217 -0.15 0.99 0.93
N PRO A 218 -0.27 1.40 -0.34
CA PRO A 218 -1.03 0.65 -1.33
C PRO A 218 -0.32 -0.62 -1.80
N THR A 219 0.99 -0.77 -1.57
CA THR A 219 1.76 -1.93 -2.04
C THR A 219 1.68 -3.14 -1.10
N ILE A 220 1.34 -2.93 0.17
CA ILE A 220 1.32 -3.99 1.18
C ILE A 220 0.23 -5.01 0.91
N ALA A 221 -0.94 -4.57 0.45
CA ALA A 221 -2.06 -5.45 0.12
C ALA A 221 -1.94 -6.10 -1.27
N VAL A 222 -0.94 -5.71 -2.05
CA VAL A 222 -0.66 -6.32 -3.36
C VAL A 222 0.23 -7.53 -3.15
N PRO A 223 -0.27 -8.74 -3.39
CA PRO A 223 0.47 -9.97 -3.09
C PRO A 223 1.62 -10.21 -4.04
N CYS A 224 2.65 -10.90 -3.56
CA CYS A 224 3.63 -11.53 -4.42
C CYS A 224 2.95 -12.64 -5.24
N THR A 225 2.81 -12.42 -6.52
CA THR A 225 2.29 -13.40 -7.46
C THR A 225 3.43 -14.23 -8.06
N PRO A 226 3.15 -15.45 -8.57
CA PRO A 226 4.10 -16.13 -9.43
C PRO A 226 4.44 -15.20 -10.60
N ARG A 227 5.71 -15.15 -10.91
CA ARG A 227 6.26 -14.24 -11.92
C ARG A 227 5.39 -14.18 -13.16
N VAL A 228 5.04 -12.99 -13.57
CA VAL A 228 4.43 -12.63 -14.86
C VAL A 228 3.18 -13.39 -15.29
N MET A 229 2.58 -14.23 -14.47
CA MET A 229 1.32 -14.90 -14.81
C MET A 229 0.14 -13.92 -14.86
N VAL A 230 0.21 -12.83 -14.07
CA VAL A 230 -0.78 -11.74 -14.16
C VAL A 230 -0.42 -10.86 -15.35
N PRO A 231 -1.28 -10.74 -16.38
CA PRO A 231 -0.99 -9.94 -17.56
C PRO A 231 -0.64 -8.49 -17.21
N GLY A 232 0.43 -7.99 -17.81
CA GLY A 232 0.90 -6.62 -17.58
C GLY A 232 1.59 -6.38 -16.24
N LEU A 233 1.79 -7.40 -15.40
CA LEU A 233 2.42 -7.25 -14.08
C LEU A 233 3.77 -6.53 -14.17
N CYS A 234 4.68 -7.02 -15.03
CA CYS A 234 5.99 -6.42 -15.23
C CYS A 234 5.95 -4.99 -15.76
N ALA A 235 4.87 -4.57 -16.41
CA ALA A 235 4.69 -3.19 -16.86
C ALA A 235 4.10 -2.31 -15.77
N THR A 236 2.95 -2.71 -15.23
CA THR A 236 2.14 -1.86 -14.34
C THR A 236 2.67 -1.79 -12.91
N HIS A 237 3.24 -2.86 -12.37
CA HIS A 237 3.84 -2.83 -11.04
C HIS A 237 5.11 -1.97 -10.99
N ILE A 238 6.04 -2.18 -11.92
CA ILE A 238 7.30 -1.44 -11.89
C ILE A 238 7.12 0.06 -12.21
N THR A 239 6.23 0.41 -13.16
CA THR A 239 5.90 1.83 -13.42
C THR A 239 5.00 2.40 -12.32
N GLY A 240 4.13 1.58 -11.74
CA GLY A 240 3.33 1.93 -10.57
C GLY A 240 4.18 2.36 -9.38
N ALA A 241 5.39 1.80 -9.23
CA ALA A 241 6.34 2.25 -8.21
C ALA A 241 6.71 3.74 -8.35
N ILE A 242 6.95 4.19 -9.58
CA ILE A 242 7.26 5.60 -9.86
C ILE A 242 6.05 6.50 -9.55
N LEU A 243 4.84 6.08 -9.98
CA LEU A 243 3.61 6.83 -9.72
C LEU A 243 3.30 6.94 -8.23
N LEU A 244 3.34 5.83 -7.49
CA LEU A 244 3.08 5.81 -6.05
C LEU A 244 4.14 6.59 -5.27
N GLY A 245 5.41 6.49 -5.68
CA GLY A 245 6.49 7.28 -5.11
C GLY A 245 6.28 8.78 -5.30
N ASN A 246 5.91 9.21 -6.50
CA ASN A 246 5.58 10.62 -6.77
C ASN A 246 4.35 11.10 -5.98
N GLN A 247 3.31 10.28 -5.91
CA GLN A 247 2.12 10.58 -5.10
C GLN A 247 2.47 10.71 -3.62
N GLY A 248 3.23 9.77 -3.06
CA GLY A 248 3.68 9.81 -1.67
C GLY A 248 4.50 11.05 -1.35
N ALA A 249 5.45 11.42 -2.23
CA ALA A 249 6.24 12.64 -2.11
C ALA A 249 5.36 13.91 -2.12
N ASN A 250 4.44 14.02 -3.07
CA ASN A 250 3.56 15.18 -3.17
C ASN A 250 2.61 15.30 -1.97
N LEU A 251 2.02 14.20 -1.50
CA LEU A 251 1.17 14.20 -0.31
C LEU A 251 1.97 14.61 0.94
N ALA A 252 3.19 14.10 1.09
CA ALA A 252 4.05 14.46 2.21
C ALA A 252 4.49 15.92 2.20
N LEU A 253 4.75 16.49 1.03
CA LEU A 253 5.21 17.87 0.89
C LEU A 253 4.07 18.89 0.96
N LYS A 254 2.91 18.58 0.39
CA LYS A 254 1.84 19.54 0.13
C LYS A 254 0.66 19.47 1.11
N THR A 255 0.63 18.45 1.98
CA THR A 255 -0.50 18.22 2.88
C THR A 255 -0.07 17.97 4.32
N SER A 256 -1.01 18.10 5.25
CA SER A 256 -0.88 17.71 6.65
C SER A 256 -1.47 16.32 6.94
N LEU A 257 -1.57 15.45 5.92
CA LEU A 257 -2.13 14.10 6.08
C LEU A 257 -1.41 13.37 7.24
N PRO A 258 -2.13 12.96 8.29
CA PRO A 258 -1.50 12.28 9.43
C PRO A 258 -0.96 10.91 9.04
N VAL A 259 0.29 10.65 9.39
CA VAL A 259 0.94 9.36 9.19
C VAL A 259 1.58 8.95 10.53
N PRO A 260 0.84 8.27 11.39
CA PRO A 260 1.32 7.91 12.74
C PRO A 260 2.24 6.68 12.75
N VAL A 261 2.43 6.02 11.61
CA VAL A 261 3.21 4.78 11.50
C VAL A 261 4.64 5.11 11.10
N ASP A 262 5.59 4.46 11.75
CA ASP A 262 7.01 4.53 11.42
C ASP A 262 7.35 3.72 10.15
N VAL A 263 8.33 4.18 9.38
CA VAL A 263 8.72 3.53 8.11
C VAL A 263 9.28 2.12 8.34
N ASP A 264 10.01 1.89 9.43
CA ASP A 264 10.54 0.56 9.76
C ASP A 264 9.43 -0.44 10.05
N VAL A 265 8.34 0.01 10.71
CA VAL A 265 7.14 -0.81 10.94
C VAL A 265 6.49 -1.19 9.61
N MET A 266 6.39 -0.24 8.65
CA MET A 266 5.83 -0.51 7.34
C MET A 266 6.66 -1.53 6.55
N ILE A 267 7.98 -1.42 6.58
CA ILE A 267 8.89 -2.35 5.89
C ILE A 267 8.81 -3.74 6.51
N ALA A 268 8.86 -3.83 7.83
CA ALA A 268 8.77 -5.11 8.55
C ALA A 268 7.43 -5.81 8.28
N MET A 269 6.33 -5.05 8.31
CA MET A 269 4.99 -5.55 8.00
C MET A 269 4.91 -6.02 6.54
N ALA A 270 5.42 -5.24 5.57
CA ALA A 270 5.47 -5.63 4.17
C ALA A 270 6.21 -6.95 3.98
N ALA A 271 7.41 -7.10 4.55
CA ALA A 271 8.20 -8.31 4.49
C ALA A 271 7.44 -9.52 5.07
N ARG A 272 6.71 -9.33 6.17
CA ARG A 272 5.94 -10.39 6.82
C ARG A 272 4.73 -10.81 5.99
N ILE A 273 3.93 -9.84 5.52
CA ILE A 273 2.74 -10.10 4.71
C ILE A 273 3.12 -10.83 3.41
N HIS A 274 4.18 -10.37 2.72
CA HIS A 274 4.61 -11.02 1.48
C HIS A 274 4.98 -12.49 1.67
N ARG A 275 5.67 -12.83 2.78
CA ARG A 275 5.98 -14.23 3.10
C ARG A 275 4.75 -15.09 3.33
N GLU A 276 3.78 -14.57 4.07
CA GLU A 276 2.60 -15.33 4.50
C GLU A 276 1.54 -15.40 3.41
N ALA A 277 1.37 -14.34 2.64
CA ALA A 277 0.36 -14.27 1.59
C ALA A 277 0.78 -14.97 0.29
N ALA A 278 2.08 -15.00 -0.04
CA ALA A 278 2.55 -15.51 -1.31
C ALA A 278 2.11 -16.96 -1.63
N PRO A 279 2.16 -17.94 -0.72
CA PRO A 279 1.74 -19.30 -1.02
C PRO A 279 0.25 -19.41 -1.41
N VAL A 280 -0.61 -18.69 -0.70
CA VAL A 280 -2.07 -18.69 -0.95
C VAL A 280 -2.38 -18.06 -2.31
N ILE A 281 -1.84 -16.90 -2.56
CA ILE A 281 -2.11 -16.13 -3.78
C ILE A 281 -1.51 -16.81 -5.00
N SER A 282 -0.31 -17.37 -4.87
CA SER A 282 0.33 -18.14 -5.95
C SER A 282 -0.54 -19.29 -6.42
N SER A 283 -1.17 -20.03 -5.50
CA SER A 283 -2.04 -21.15 -5.85
C SER A 283 -3.28 -20.72 -6.64
N ILE A 284 -3.89 -19.60 -6.23
CA ILE A 284 -5.04 -19.01 -6.91
C ILE A 284 -4.65 -18.52 -8.31
N ASN A 285 -3.55 -17.77 -8.42
CA ASN A 285 -3.07 -17.27 -9.71
C ASN A 285 -2.76 -18.40 -10.69
N ILE A 286 -2.09 -19.46 -10.24
CA ILE A 286 -1.80 -20.63 -11.07
C ILE A 286 -3.10 -21.25 -11.57
N ARG A 287 -4.08 -21.45 -10.69
CA ARG A 287 -5.38 -22.04 -11.06
C ARG A 287 -6.07 -21.25 -12.18
N TYR A 288 -6.14 -19.92 -12.04
CA TYR A 288 -6.91 -19.09 -12.97
C TYR A 288 -6.11 -18.66 -14.21
N LEU A 289 -4.80 -18.43 -14.09
CA LEU A 289 -4.03 -17.76 -15.13
C LEU A 289 -3.14 -18.69 -15.95
N ARG A 290 -2.74 -19.86 -15.41
CA ARG A 290 -1.89 -20.81 -16.13
C ARG A 290 -2.41 -21.14 -17.55
N PRO A 291 -3.72 -21.40 -17.76
CA PRO A 291 -4.22 -21.78 -19.08
C PRO A 291 -4.21 -20.63 -20.09
N PHE A 292 -3.96 -19.39 -19.65
CA PHE A 292 -3.92 -18.19 -20.49
C PHE A 292 -2.51 -17.63 -20.66
N PHE A 293 -1.50 -18.29 -20.07
CA PHE A 293 -0.13 -17.83 -20.23
C PHE A 293 0.30 -17.94 -21.70
N GLU A 294 1.07 -16.97 -22.14
CA GLU A 294 1.53 -16.90 -23.51
C GLU A 294 2.45 -18.08 -23.84
N THR A 295 2.29 -18.68 -25.02
CA THR A 295 3.04 -19.83 -25.48
C THR A 295 3.93 -19.48 -26.65
N ASN A 296 4.91 -20.34 -26.93
CA ASN A 296 5.81 -20.23 -28.07
C ASN A 296 5.56 -21.40 -29.03
N GLU A 297 5.20 -21.13 -30.27
CA GLU A 297 4.86 -22.15 -31.29
C GLU A 297 5.94 -23.23 -31.48
N GLU A 298 7.22 -22.86 -31.37
CA GLU A 298 8.32 -23.81 -31.49
C GLU A 298 8.39 -24.77 -30.29
N VAL A 299 8.14 -24.23 -29.08
CA VAL A 299 8.10 -25.04 -27.86
C VAL A 299 6.86 -25.94 -27.88
N GLU A 300 5.72 -25.44 -28.34
CA GLU A 300 4.48 -26.21 -28.44
C GLU A 300 4.58 -27.42 -29.36
N LYS A 301 5.46 -27.40 -30.35
CA LYS A 301 5.75 -28.60 -31.17
C LYS A 301 6.36 -29.73 -30.35
N LEU A 302 6.97 -29.46 -29.22
CA LEU A 302 7.56 -30.43 -28.29
C LEU A 302 6.54 -31.01 -27.31
N VAL A 303 5.35 -30.37 -27.17
CA VAL A 303 4.29 -30.81 -26.29
C VAL A 303 3.43 -31.86 -27.01
N SER A 304 3.16 -32.98 -26.35
CA SER A 304 2.34 -34.03 -26.95
C SER A 304 0.88 -33.63 -27.11
N GLU A 305 0.22 -34.14 -28.13
CA GLU A 305 -1.19 -33.84 -28.43
C GLU A 305 -2.14 -34.07 -27.25
N PRO A 306 -2.03 -35.17 -26.47
CA PRO A 306 -2.88 -35.36 -25.28
C PRO A 306 -2.72 -34.25 -24.23
N ILE A 307 -1.50 -33.73 -24.06
CA ILE A 307 -1.25 -32.63 -23.10
C ILE A 307 -1.90 -31.35 -23.60
N ARG A 308 -1.71 -30.98 -24.86
CA ARG A 308 -2.33 -29.77 -25.48
C ARG A 308 -3.84 -29.81 -25.36
N LYS A 309 -4.45 -30.96 -25.71
CA LYS A 309 -5.90 -31.13 -25.59
C LYS A 309 -6.40 -30.95 -24.13
N LYS A 310 -5.66 -31.50 -23.17
CA LYS A 310 -5.97 -31.32 -21.75
C LYS A 310 -5.89 -29.86 -21.30
N GLU A 311 -4.90 -29.13 -21.78
CA GLU A 311 -4.76 -27.69 -21.47
C GLU A 311 -5.88 -26.85 -22.08
N GLU A 312 -6.32 -27.16 -23.30
CA GLU A 312 -7.51 -26.53 -23.90
C GLU A 312 -8.80 -26.82 -23.11
N GLU A 313 -8.95 -28.05 -22.63
CA GLU A 313 -10.08 -28.44 -21.77
C GLU A 313 -10.03 -27.70 -20.43
N GLU A 314 -8.86 -27.57 -19.80
CA GLU A 314 -8.65 -26.80 -18.57
C GLU A 314 -8.98 -25.30 -18.79
N LYS A 315 -8.52 -24.70 -19.89
CA LYS A 315 -8.85 -23.33 -20.27
C LYS A 315 -10.34 -23.10 -20.41
N ALA A 316 -11.01 -24.00 -21.10
CA ALA A 316 -12.46 -23.95 -21.25
C ALA A 316 -13.20 -24.14 -19.92
N ALA A 317 -12.67 -24.99 -19.03
CA ALA A 317 -13.24 -25.20 -17.69
C ALA A 317 -13.12 -23.94 -16.82
N VAL A 318 -11.95 -23.32 -16.75
CA VAL A 318 -11.74 -22.06 -16.02
C VAL A 318 -12.65 -20.95 -16.53
N LEU A 319 -12.80 -20.81 -17.84
CA LEU A 319 -13.72 -19.81 -18.44
C LEU A 319 -15.18 -20.06 -18.05
N ARG A 320 -15.63 -21.33 -18.02
CA ARG A 320 -17.00 -21.66 -17.59
C ARG A 320 -17.21 -21.32 -16.12
N GLU A 321 -16.31 -21.80 -15.25
CA GLU A 321 -16.37 -21.56 -13.80
C GLU A 321 -16.40 -20.05 -13.48
N ALA A 322 -15.49 -19.27 -14.06
CA ALA A 322 -15.44 -17.82 -13.86
C ALA A 322 -16.73 -17.13 -14.33
N ARG A 323 -17.30 -17.55 -15.49
CA ARG A 323 -18.56 -16.98 -15.97
C ARG A 323 -19.74 -17.34 -15.09
N GLU A 324 -19.80 -18.54 -14.52
CA GLU A 324 -20.85 -18.95 -13.61
C GLU A 324 -20.78 -18.15 -12.29
N GLU A 325 -19.59 -17.99 -11.73
CA GLU A 325 -19.36 -17.18 -10.55
C GLU A 325 -19.80 -15.72 -10.78
N ILE A 326 -19.37 -15.11 -11.88
CA ILE A 326 -19.76 -13.73 -12.22
C ILE A 326 -21.26 -13.62 -12.45
N ARG A 327 -21.90 -14.59 -13.09
CA ARG A 327 -23.38 -14.59 -13.23
C ARG A 327 -24.10 -14.64 -11.88
N SER A 328 -23.56 -15.41 -10.92
CA SER A 328 -24.10 -15.44 -9.56
C SER A 328 -23.97 -14.07 -8.88
N MET A 329 -22.82 -13.42 -9.00
CA MET A 329 -22.60 -12.06 -8.48
C MET A 329 -23.56 -11.06 -9.15
N VAL A 330 -23.73 -11.12 -10.47
CA VAL A 330 -24.66 -10.21 -11.20
C VAL A 330 -26.10 -10.41 -10.75
N LYS A 331 -26.54 -11.64 -10.50
CA LYS A 331 -27.90 -11.92 -9.98
C LYS A 331 -28.15 -11.30 -8.60
N GLN A 332 -27.10 -11.17 -7.80
CA GLN A 332 -27.16 -10.56 -6.46
C GLN A 332 -26.95 -9.05 -6.50
N SER A 333 -26.57 -8.47 -7.63
CA SER A 333 -26.36 -7.05 -7.77
C SER A 333 -27.69 -6.30 -7.79
N ALA A 334 -27.71 -5.15 -7.15
CA ALA A 334 -28.85 -4.25 -7.20
C ALA A 334 -28.93 -3.51 -8.54
N PRO A 335 -30.11 -3.02 -8.95
CA PRO A 335 -30.22 -2.08 -10.08
C PRO A 335 -29.30 -0.86 -9.89
N LEU A 336 -28.78 -0.32 -11.00
CA LEU A 336 -27.80 0.78 -11.00
C LEU A 336 -28.22 2.00 -10.17
N THR A 337 -29.52 2.26 -10.10
CA THR A 337 -30.08 3.43 -9.41
C THR A 337 -30.51 3.14 -7.97
N GLN A 338 -30.40 1.89 -7.52
CA GLN A 338 -30.77 1.52 -6.16
C GLN A 338 -29.62 1.79 -5.21
N THR A 339 -29.90 2.54 -4.14
CA THR A 339 -28.95 2.74 -3.04
C THR A 339 -28.82 1.47 -2.21
N LEU A 340 -27.60 1.15 -1.78
CA LEU A 340 -27.30 -0.08 -1.03
C LEU A 340 -27.35 0.09 0.49
N GLY A 341 -27.92 1.18 0.99
CA GLY A 341 -28.01 1.45 2.43
C GLY A 341 -28.26 2.91 2.71
N GLU A 342 -28.08 3.28 3.96
CA GLU A 342 -28.25 4.64 4.45
C GLU A 342 -27.05 5.53 4.11
N ILE A 343 -27.26 6.85 4.13
CA ILE A 343 -26.17 7.83 4.13
C ILE A 343 -25.42 7.68 5.46
N VAL A 344 -24.12 7.51 5.36
CA VAL A 344 -23.24 7.37 6.52
C VAL A 344 -22.15 8.44 6.41
N PHE A 345 -22.08 9.36 7.38
CA PHE A 345 -20.98 10.31 7.36
C PHE A 345 -19.62 9.58 7.52
N GLY A 346 -18.57 10.14 6.96
CA GLY A 346 -17.23 9.51 6.94
C GLY A 346 -17.10 8.31 5.99
N GLY A 347 -18.19 7.85 5.38
CA GLY A 347 -18.21 6.74 4.44
C GLY A 347 -17.57 5.46 5.01
N SER A 348 -16.99 4.64 4.15
CA SER A 348 -16.34 3.38 4.54
C SER A 348 -15.06 3.56 5.38
N SER A 349 -14.44 4.74 5.29
CA SER A 349 -13.19 5.03 6.01
C SER A 349 -13.37 5.15 7.52
N MET A 350 -14.53 5.59 7.99
CA MET A 350 -14.80 5.77 9.41
C MET A 350 -15.55 4.60 10.07
N ALA A 351 -16.11 3.69 9.30
CA ALA A 351 -16.83 2.52 9.79
C ALA A 351 -17.93 2.81 10.84
N VAL A 352 -18.59 3.99 10.74
CA VAL A 352 -19.55 4.47 11.74
C VAL A 352 -20.93 3.88 11.53
N GLY A 353 -21.36 3.65 10.30
CA GLY A 353 -22.74 3.30 9.96
C GLY A 353 -23.29 2.05 10.64
N SER A 354 -22.63 0.89 10.46
CA SER A 354 -23.09 -0.36 11.07
C SER A 354 -22.99 -0.35 12.61
N PRO A 355 -21.89 0.14 13.23
CA PRO A 355 -21.81 0.31 14.67
C PRO A 355 -22.91 1.23 15.23
N THR A 356 -23.22 2.34 14.55
CA THR A 356 -24.30 3.23 14.96
C THR A 356 -25.66 2.53 14.92
N ASN A 357 -25.94 1.81 13.83
CA ASN A 357 -27.19 1.07 13.69
C ASN A 357 -27.35 -0.06 14.71
N MET A 358 -26.27 -0.74 15.10
CA MET A 358 -26.30 -1.64 16.24
C MET A 358 -26.73 -0.91 17.51
N GLY A 359 -26.18 0.29 17.78
CA GLY A 359 -26.58 1.15 18.89
C GLY A 359 -28.04 1.57 18.82
N ARG A 360 -28.54 1.94 17.62
CA ARG A 360 -29.97 2.32 17.39
C ARG A 360 -30.93 1.17 17.69
N VAL A 361 -30.59 -0.03 17.24
CA VAL A 361 -31.40 -1.23 17.55
C VAL A 361 -31.41 -1.48 19.05
N ALA A 362 -30.26 -1.44 19.72
CA ALA A 362 -30.19 -1.58 21.18
C ALA A 362 -30.98 -0.49 21.91
N HIS A 363 -30.93 0.76 21.47
CA HIS A 363 -31.72 1.87 22.00
C HIS A 363 -33.23 1.62 21.89
N LYS A 364 -33.66 1.18 20.71
CA LYS A 364 -35.08 0.83 20.47
C LYS A 364 -35.54 -0.28 21.38
N LEU A 365 -34.74 -1.33 21.57
CA LEU A 365 -35.02 -2.42 22.52
C LEU A 365 -35.05 -1.94 23.97
N ALA A 366 -34.13 -1.04 24.34
CA ALA A 366 -34.06 -0.50 25.71
C ALA A 366 -35.26 0.39 26.05
N GLY A 367 -35.77 1.16 25.11
CA GLY A 367 -36.90 2.08 25.33
C GLY A 367 -36.49 3.37 26.08
N GLY A 368 -35.22 3.75 26.11
CA GLY A 368 -34.68 4.93 26.78
C GLY A 368 -34.23 4.65 28.22
N GLY A 369 -33.87 5.73 28.95
CA GLY A 369 -33.49 5.63 30.36
C GLY A 369 -32.17 4.87 30.62
N ILE A 370 -31.21 4.95 29.70
CA ILE A 370 -29.96 4.18 29.77
C ILE A 370 -29.07 4.72 30.87
N ILE A 371 -28.69 3.83 31.80
CA ILE A 371 -27.88 4.12 32.98
C ILE A 371 -26.47 3.52 32.88
N ARG A 372 -26.22 2.55 31.99
CA ARG A 372 -24.91 1.94 31.78
C ARG A 372 -24.80 1.40 30.36
N VAL A 373 -23.59 1.49 29.79
CA VAL A 373 -23.23 0.96 28.47
C VAL A 373 -21.99 0.08 28.58
N LYS A 374 -22.01 -1.11 27.94
CA LYS A 374 -20.82 -1.91 27.70
C LYS A 374 -20.69 -2.18 26.20
N ILE A 375 -19.50 -2.00 25.64
CA ILE A 375 -19.20 -2.20 24.23
C ILE A 375 -18.06 -3.21 24.11
N GLU A 376 -18.28 -4.27 23.37
CA GLU A 376 -17.29 -5.31 23.08
C GLU A 376 -17.00 -5.30 21.56
N LEU A 377 -15.72 -5.17 21.21
CA LEU A 377 -15.27 -5.05 19.82
C LEU A 377 -14.10 -5.99 19.56
N THR A 378 -14.02 -6.57 18.34
CA THR A 378 -12.79 -7.25 17.90
C THR A 378 -11.61 -6.31 18.00
N TYR A 379 -10.38 -6.85 18.04
CA TYR A 379 -9.16 -6.05 18.11
C TYR A 379 -9.06 -5.00 16.99
N ASP A 380 -9.48 -5.32 15.77
CA ASP A 380 -9.49 -4.37 14.65
C ASP A 380 -10.46 -3.19 14.90
N LEU A 381 -11.71 -3.47 15.26
CA LEU A 381 -12.70 -2.45 15.57
C LEU A 381 -12.32 -1.66 16.84
N PHE A 382 -11.75 -2.32 17.83
CA PHE A 382 -11.27 -1.68 19.05
C PHE A 382 -10.07 -0.76 18.79
N SER A 383 -9.18 -1.11 17.87
CA SER A 383 -8.08 -0.23 17.45
C SER A 383 -8.61 1.08 16.86
N ARG A 384 -9.76 1.04 16.19
CA ARG A 384 -10.47 2.19 15.65
C ARG A 384 -11.53 2.78 16.60
N ARG A 385 -11.45 2.51 17.91
CA ARG A 385 -12.42 2.95 18.92
C ARG A 385 -12.67 4.46 18.95
N ALA A 386 -11.65 5.27 18.66
CA ALA A 386 -11.80 6.73 18.57
C ALA A 386 -12.87 7.15 17.56
N ILE A 387 -13.10 6.33 16.53
CA ILE A 387 -14.10 6.54 15.47
C ILE A 387 -15.39 5.78 15.77
N ASN A 388 -15.27 4.48 16.12
CA ASN A 388 -16.42 3.60 16.28
C ASN A 388 -17.25 3.91 17.53
N VAL A 389 -16.60 4.21 18.66
CA VAL A 389 -17.29 4.38 19.94
C VAL A 389 -18.25 5.57 19.95
N PRO A 390 -17.88 6.77 19.46
CA PRO A 390 -18.86 7.86 19.34
C PRO A 390 -20.05 7.48 18.46
N GLY A 391 -19.83 6.78 17.35
CA GLY A 391 -20.91 6.29 16.48
C GLY A 391 -21.84 5.30 17.20
N ILE A 392 -21.30 4.35 17.94
CA ILE A 392 -22.09 3.42 18.75
C ILE A 392 -22.89 4.18 19.81
N LEU A 393 -22.27 5.10 20.51
CA LEU A 393 -22.90 5.85 21.61
C LEU A 393 -24.02 6.77 21.11
N MET A 394 -23.86 7.48 19.97
CA MET A 394 -24.94 8.32 19.44
C MET A 394 -26.18 7.50 19.07
N GLY A 395 -25.97 6.33 18.46
CA GLY A 395 -27.05 5.38 18.19
C GLY A 395 -27.68 4.84 19.47
N ALA A 396 -26.86 4.48 20.45
CA ALA A 396 -27.30 3.87 21.72
C ALA A 396 -28.03 4.83 22.66
N LEU A 397 -27.57 6.07 22.78
CA LEU A 397 -28.11 7.02 23.75
C LEU A 397 -29.21 7.91 23.19
N TYR A 398 -29.13 8.24 21.90
CA TYR A 398 -30.07 9.17 21.27
C TYR A 398 -30.94 8.52 20.18
N GLY A 399 -30.59 7.30 19.72
CA GLY A 399 -31.21 6.71 18.54
C GLY A 399 -30.89 7.46 17.25
N SER A 400 -29.84 8.27 17.24
CA SER A 400 -29.45 9.12 16.10
C SER A 400 -29.17 8.33 14.84
N GLN A 401 -29.47 8.93 13.69
CA GLN A 401 -29.21 8.33 12.38
C GLN A 401 -27.72 8.34 12.04
N THR A 402 -27.33 7.56 11.05
CA THR A 402 -25.93 7.35 10.67
C THR A 402 -25.27 8.56 10.00
N ASP A 403 -26.03 9.55 9.61
CA ASP A 403 -25.59 10.83 9.05
C ASP A 403 -25.60 12.00 10.04
N ASP A 404 -26.00 11.78 11.30
CA ASP A 404 -26.06 12.80 12.34
C ASP A 404 -24.67 13.12 12.92
N ILE A 405 -23.93 13.97 12.21
CA ILE A 405 -22.58 14.38 12.61
C ILE A 405 -22.56 15.22 13.90
N GLU A 406 -23.64 15.94 14.22
CA GLU A 406 -23.69 16.76 15.43
C GLU A 406 -23.78 15.89 16.69
N SER A 407 -24.68 14.91 16.69
CA SER A 407 -24.75 13.90 17.76
C SER A 407 -23.41 13.16 17.92
N TYR A 408 -22.78 12.79 16.82
CA TYR A 408 -21.45 12.14 16.86
C TYR A 408 -20.40 12.96 17.58
N ARG A 409 -20.32 14.26 17.30
CA ARG A 409 -19.33 15.15 17.90
C ARG A 409 -19.56 15.41 19.39
N GLN A 410 -20.81 15.39 19.81
CA GLN A 410 -21.20 15.79 21.17
C GLN A 410 -21.31 14.62 22.14
N VAL A 411 -21.64 13.42 21.66
CA VAL A 411 -22.05 12.29 22.51
C VAL A 411 -21.04 11.89 23.57
N VAL A 412 -19.74 11.88 23.28
CA VAL A 412 -18.71 11.51 24.26
C VAL A 412 -18.66 12.54 25.41
N GLY A 413 -18.71 13.83 25.06
CA GLY A 413 -18.78 14.89 26.06
C GLY A 413 -20.05 14.80 26.93
N ASP A 414 -21.17 14.44 26.34
CA ASP A 414 -22.45 14.26 27.05
C ASP A 414 -22.41 13.06 28.01
N VAL A 415 -21.83 11.94 27.57
CA VAL A 415 -21.62 10.76 28.40
C VAL A 415 -20.81 11.10 29.66
N LEU A 416 -19.71 11.82 29.47
CA LEU A 416 -18.84 12.24 30.57
C LEU A 416 -19.55 13.21 31.50
N ARG A 417 -20.28 14.21 30.99
CA ARG A 417 -21.04 15.17 31.81
C ARG A 417 -22.19 14.53 32.60
N ARG A 418 -22.87 13.56 32.00
CA ARG A 418 -23.97 12.82 32.65
C ARG A 418 -23.48 11.74 33.60
N GLY A 419 -22.19 11.44 33.62
CA GLY A 419 -21.61 10.39 34.44
C GLY A 419 -22.12 8.98 34.09
N ILE A 420 -22.47 8.72 32.85
CA ILE A 420 -22.94 7.39 32.40
C ILE A 420 -21.71 6.46 32.34
N PRO A 421 -21.67 5.37 33.12
CA PRO A 421 -20.60 4.40 33.05
C PRO A 421 -20.57 3.74 31.67
N VAL A 422 -19.42 3.85 30.96
CA VAL A 422 -19.16 3.17 29.68
C VAL A 422 -17.96 2.27 29.82
N GLU A 423 -18.16 0.98 29.60
CA GLU A 423 -17.12 -0.05 29.60
C GLU A 423 -16.78 -0.43 28.16
N LEU A 424 -15.49 -0.37 27.81
CA LEU A 424 -14.99 -0.78 26.50
C LEU A 424 -14.08 -2.00 26.65
N ALA A 425 -14.36 -3.08 25.96
CA ALA A 425 -13.58 -4.30 26.01
C ALA A 425 -13.20 -4.83 24.62
N PRO A 426 -11.91 -5.14 24.36
CA PRO A 426 -11.52 -5.90 23.19
C PRO A 426 -11.87 -7.38 23.37
N VAL A 427 -12.29 -8.05 22.30
CA VAL A 427 -12.58 -9.49 22.26
C VAL A 427 -11.81 -10.17 21.16
N ALA A 428 -11.41 -11.42 21.39
CA ALA A 428 -10.64 -12.21 20.43
C ALA A 428 -11.51 -12.84 19.34
N GLU A 429 -12.81 -12.95 19.55
CA GLU A 429 -13.76 -13.51 18.59
C GLU A 429 -13.79 -12.65 17.32
N PRO A 430 -13.72 -13.26 16.13
CA PRO A 430 -13.67 -12.52 14.86
C PRO A 430 -15.00 -11.79 14.58
N GLU A 431 -14.90 -10.61 13.99
CA GLU A 431 -16.02 -9.76 13.53
C GLU A 431 -17.01 -9.29 14.60
N VAL A 432 -16.75 -9.48 15.90
CA VAL A 432 -17.68 -9.07 16.96
C VAL A 432 -17.76 -7.56 17.04
N GLN A 433 -18.99 -7.05 16.98
CA GLN A 433 -19.40 -5.75 17.50
C GLN A 433 -20.65 -5.96 18.33
N ARG A 434 -20.54 -5.76 19.64
CA ARG A 434 -21.60 -6.08 20.61
C ARG A 434 -21.78 -4.90 21.55
N ILE A 435 -23.04 -4.56 21.84
CA ILE A 435 -23.41 -3.56 22.81
C ILE A 435 -24.36 -4.14 23.86
N TRP A 436 -24.14 -3.77 25.10
CA TRP A 436 -25.03 -3.98 26.22
C TRP A 436 -25.52 -2.63 26.73
N LEU A 437 -26.82 -2.50 26.91
CA LEU A 437 -27.45 -1.35 27.54
C LEU A 437 -28.21 -1.80 28.77
N GLU A 438 -28.06 -1.07 29.88
CA GLU A 438 -28.80 -1.28 31.11
C GLU A 438 -29.67 -0.03 31.36
N THR A 439 -30.91 -0.30 31.69
CA THR A 439 -31.87 0.68 32.21
C THR A 439 -32.23 0.30 33.65
N GLN A 440 -33.09 1.06 34.32
CA GLN A 440 -33.55 0.66 35.65
C GLN A 440 -34.39 -0.63 35.65
N GLU A 441 -35.03 -0.93 34.52
CA GLU A 441 -36.02 -2.02 34.40
C GLU A 441 -35.46 -3.25 33.69
N LYS A 442 -34.53 -3.09 32.77
CA LYS A 442 -34.08 -4.20 31.92
C LYS A 442 -32.65 -4.01 31.41
N LYS A 443 -32.12 -5.12 30.95
CA LYS A 443 -30.85 -5.20 30.24
C LYS A 443 -31.09 -5.70 28.82
N VAL A 444 -30.52 -5.04 27.84
CA VAL A 444 -30.59 -5.44 26.43
C VAL A 444 -29.19 -5.64 25.85
N MET A 445 -29.10 -6.48 24.84
CA MET A 445 -27.86 -6.72 24.11
C MET A 445 -28.13 -6.83 22.62
N VAL A 446 -27.25 -6.32 21.81
CA VAL A 446 -27.22 -6.59 20.36
C VAL A 446 -25.80 -6.96 19.97
N ASP A 447 -25.67 -8.14 19.39
CA ASP A 447 -24.45 -8.63 18.74
C ASP A 447 -24.68 -8.67 17.24
N SER A 448 -23.80 -8.01 16.49
CA SER A 448 -23.97 -7.88 15.04
C SER A 448 -22.62 -7.83 14.31
N ARG A 449 -22.66 -8.06 12.99
CA ARG A 449 -21.52 -7.89 12.09
C ARG A 449 -21.75 -6.73 11.15
N ASN A 450 -20.66 -6.04 10.83
CA ASN A 450 -20.66 -4.94 9.86
C ASN A 450 -20.79 -5.51 8.44
N ARG A 451 -21.72 -4.98 7.65
CA ARG A 451 -21.92 -5.34 6.23
C ARG A 451 -21.78 -4.16 5.27
N GLY A 452 -21.25 -3.03 5.76
CA GLY A 452 -21.09 -1.80 5.00
C GLY A 452 -22.40 -1.05 4.75
N GLY A 453 -22.36 0.24 4.45
CA GLY A 453 -23.52 1.08 4.16
C GLY A 453 -24.56 1.10 5.28
N GLY A 454 -24.16 0.96 6.54
CA GLY A 454 -25.08 0.89 7.69
C GLY A 454 -25.78 -0.47 7.89
N ARG A 455 -25.62 -1.43 6.98
CA ARG A 455 -26.27 -2.75 7.07
C ARG A 455 -25.74 -3.55 8.24
N LEU A 456 -26.64 -4.32 8.88
CA LEU A 456 -26.31 -5.22 9.98
C LEU A 456 -26.56 -6.68 9.61
N ALA A 457 -25.69 -7.57 10.05
CA ALA A 457 -26.03 -8.99 10.23
C ALA A 457 -26.15 -9.25 11.73
N ILE A 458 -27.38 -9.32 12.25
CA ILE A 458 -27.65 -9.57 13.66
C ILE A 458 -27.35 -11.05 13.97
N VAL A 459 -26.41 -11.29 14.85
CA VAL A 459 -25.94 -12.63 15.24
C VAL A 459 -26.77 -13.12 16.43
N ASP A 460 -26.88 -12.28 17.46
CA ASP A 460 -27.61 -12.56 18.69
C ASP A 460 -28.14 -11.28 19.32
N ALA A 461 -29.17 -11.38 20.15
CA ALA A 461 -29.70 -10.25 20.89
C ALA A 461 -30.50 -10.68 22.15
N LEU A 462 -30.60 -9.77 23.13
CA LEU A 462 -31.50 -9.85 24.26
C LEU A 462 -32.50 -8.71 24.17
N PRO A 463 -33.81 -8.95 24.32
CA PRO A 463 -34.44 -10.21 24.78
C PRO A 463 -34.48 -11.33 23.74
N SER A 464 -34.52 -11.02 22.44
CA SER A 464 -34.41 -12.03 21.37
C SER A 464 -33.85 -11.47 20.07
N LYS A 465 -33.31 -12.35 19.21
CA LYS A 465 -32.84 -12.00 17.88
C LYS A 465 -33.98 -11.51 16.97
N GLU A 466 -35.16 -12.14 17.08
CA GLU A 466 -36.35 -11.79 16.32
C GLU A 466 -36.81 -10.37 16.63
N GLU A 467 -36.82 -9.98 17.91
CA GLU A 467 -37.18 -8.62 18.32
C GLU A 467 -36.16 -7.60 17.82
N ALA A 468 -34.87 -7.94 17.85
CA ALA A 468 -33.82 -7.07 17.31
C ALA A 468 -33.96 -6.88 15.78
N ILE A 469 -34.29 -7.93 15.04
CA ILE A 469 -34.58 -7.85 13.61
C ILE A 469 -35.84 -7.01 13.34
N ALA A 470 -36.90 -7.17 14.14
CA ALA A 470 -38.12 -6.36 14.03
C ALA A 470 -37.80 -4.87 14.30
N ALA A 471 -37.08 -4.57 15.36
CA ALA A 471 -36.65 -3.22 15.69
C ALA A 471 -35.78 -2.59 14.57
N ALA A 472 -34.86 -3.36 13.98
CA ALA A 472 -34.07 -2.87 12.84
C ALA A 472 -34.93 -2.52 11.63
N LYS A 473 -35.93 -3.36 11.30
CA LYS A 473 -36.87 -3.11 10.20
C LYS A 473 -37.71 -1.86 10.44
N GLU A 474 -38.23 -1.67 11.66
CA GLU A 474 -38.99 -0.46 12.03
C GLU A 474 -38.13 0.81 11.91
N LEU A 475 -36.83 0.72 12.14
CA LEU A 475 -35.89 1.82 11.99
C LEU A 475 -35.43 2.03 10.52
N GLY A 476 -35.92 1.20 9.58
CA GLY A 476 -35.48 1.24 8.18
C GLY A 476 -34.08 0.68 7.93
N ILE A 477 -33.50 -0.02 8.91
CA ILE A 477 -32.14 -0.56 8.80
C ILE A 477 -32.19 -1.87 8.00
N VAL A 478 -31.31 -1.97 7.00
CA VAL A 478 -31.16 -3.19 6.19
C VAL A 478 -30.43 -4.27 7.01
N VAL A 479 -31.16 -5.36 7.29
CA VAL A 479 -30.59 -6.55 7.91
C VAL A 479 -30.11 -7.50 6.81
N ALA A 480 -28.81 -7.77 6.80
CA ALA A 480 -28.20 -8.75 5.91
C ALA A 480 -28.34 -10.17 6.50
N VAL A 481 -28.45 -11.15 5.64
CA VAL A 481 -28.46 -12.57 6.01
C VAL A 481 -27.05 -13.07 6.31
#